data_1c7852d96f9c86b3196d7511395f59a4
#
_entry.id   1c7852d96f9c86b3196d7511395f59a4
#
_cell.length_a   1.000
_cell.length_b   1.000
_cell.length_c   1.000
_cell.angle_alpha   90.00
_cell.angle_beta   90.00
_cell.angle_gamma   90.00
#
_symmetry.space_group_name_H-M   'P 1'
#
loop_
_entity.id
_entity.type
_entity.pdbx_description
1 polymer ?
#
loop_
_entity_poly.entity_id
_entity_poly.type
_entity_poly.pdbx_seq_one_letter_code
_entity_poly.pdbx_strand_id
1 'polypeptide(L)'
;MRLLHLYWPHLLIRLARARSSTPFEAEPIVLGGMPWLDGPVLDASRSALELGVRPGMPLGAAHRLAPEAQFLDPNPEADGAALEAALDRLAGFSPGVAAEADPTRPGFGRAEVQLDGLERLWGPEPLIAGRIGEALAEVLPGPPLAGIGGTRFVAAVAASLAGREVAAGGVATGAGDGVRLHVVEAGADADFLEPLPAAMLSRDPEVRARLDRFGLRRIGQVAELPLSAVVARFGAEGERIHARARGLETEPFQPRRAPERMALALPIEPPVTDIGALRFVLHRLAATFGDQLVARGAAVARARLTLELDGTFVAGKTPPSLTIDQHLPQPTSEGLAVERLLLARIEASPPPAPVSRLELELGDVAPAAGTQLTLFTPQTGRTERLGWQLVRLGLRFGEHRMGWMEIGDPEAPLAETRWTWRRPAGAGEAPGRDLERRR
;
A
#
# COMPACT_ATOMS: atom_id res chain seq x y z
N MET A 1 -25.54 7.39 4.20
CA MET A 1 -24.05 7.27 4.18
C MET A 1 -23.55 8.14 3.04
N ARG A 2 -22.44 8.85 3.24
CA ARG A 2 -21.76 9.66 2.20
C ARG A 2 -20.32 9.21 2.11
N LEU A 3 -19.87 8.91 0.90
CA LEU A 3 -18.53 8.37 0.65
C LEU A 3 -17.80 9.21 -0.39
N LEU A 4 -16.54 9.51 -0.11
CA LEU A 4 -15.57 10.02 -1.07
C LEU A 4 -14.74 8.84 -1.56
N HIS A 5 -14.77 8.58 -2.87
CA HIS A 5 -13.88 7.63 -3.52
C HIS A 5 -12.73 8.39 -4.19
N LEU A 6 -11.51 7.98 -3.88
CA LEU A 6 -10.28 8.50 -4.44
C LEU A 6 -9.64 7.42 -5.33
N TYR A 7 -9.17 7.81 -6.50
CA TYR A 7 -8.52 6.90 -7.43
C TYR A 7 -7.31 7.57 -8.08
N TRP A 8 -6.14 6.97 -7.96
CA TRP A 8 -4.91 7.36 -8.65
C TRP A 8 -4.67 6.44 -9.85
N PRO A 9 -5.00 6.87 -11.08
CA PRO A 9 -4.70 6.09 -12.27
C PRO A 9 -3.20 5.84 -12.39
N HIS A 10 -2.81 4.60 -12.68
CA HIS A 10 -1.41 4.20 -12.88
C HIS A 10 -0.50 4.56 -11.68
N LEU A 11 -1.00 4.35 -10.45
CA LEU A 11 -0.26 4.75 -9.24
C LEU A 11 1.12 4.09 -9.17
N LEU A 12 1.23 2.79 -9.47
CA LEU A 12 2.51 2.07 -9.40
C LEU A 12 3.54 2.66 -10.37
N ILE A 13 3.14 3.00 -11.58
CA ILE A 13 4.03 3.66 -12.55
C ILE A 13 4.41 5.06 -12.08
N ARG A 14 3.47 5.82 -11.52
CA ARG A 14 3.75 7.16 -10.97
C ARG A 14 4.75 7.10 -9.82
N LEU A 15 4.60 6.14 -8.91
CA LEU A 15 5.52 5.90 -7.80
C LEU A 15 6.90 5.48 -8.31
N ALA A 16 6.96 4.58 -9.30
CA ALA A 16 8.22 4.19 -9.92
C ALA A 16 8.93 5.38 -10.57
N ARG A 17 8.20 6.24 -11.28
CA ARG A 17 8.73 7.49 -11.86
C ARG A 17 9.24 8.46 -10.80
N ALA A 18 8.52 8.64 -9.71
CA ALA A 18 8.91 9.54 -8.62
C ALA A 18 10.19 9.09 -7.90
N ARG A 19 10.46 7.79 -7.86
CA ARG A 19 11.69 7.21 -7.27
C ARG A 19 12.89 7.21 -8.21
N SER A 20 12.66 7.28 -9.51
CA SER A 20 13.74 7.24 -10.49
C SER A 20 14.48 8.56 -10.54
N SER A 21 15.81 8.51 -10.41
CA SER A 21 16.70 9.67 -10.61
C SER A 21 16.87 10.05 -12.09
N THR A 22 16.57 9.11 -12.99
CA THR A 22 16.61 9.29 -14.45
C THR A 22 15.19 9.25 -15.01
N PRO A 23 14.80 10.21 -15.88
CA PRO A 23 13.51 10.12 -16.58
C PRO A 23 13.44 8.81 -17.36
N PHE A 24 12.29 8.17 -17.38
CA PHE A 24 12.07 7.04 -18.27
C PHE A 24 12.12 7.54 -19.72
N GLU A 25 13.04 7.01 -20.49
CA GLU A 25 13.33 7.50 -21.84
C GLU A 25 12.28 7.09 -22.87
N ALA A 26 11.52 6.04 -22.58
CA ALA A 26 10.57 5.47 -23.52
C ALA A 26 9.18 5.26 -22.89
N GLU A 27 8.16 5.50 -23.70
CA GLU A 27 6.81 4.94 -23.54
C GLU A 27 6.57 4.03 -24.76
N PRO A 28 5.88 2.90 -24.62
CA PRO A 28 5.06 2.44 -23.51
C PRO A 28 5.83 1.81 -22.32
N ILE A 29 5.24 1.86 -21.10
CA ILE A 29 5.80 1.28 -19.87
C ILE A 29 4.90 0.17 -19.36
N VAL A 30 5.49 -0.94 -18.93
CA VAL A 30 4.84 -2.09 -18.28
C VAL A 30 5.54 -2.36 -16.96
N LEU A 31 4.79 -2.43 -15.86
CA LEU A 31 5.32 -2.72 -14.54
C LEU A 31 4.83 -4.10 -14.08
N GLY A 32 5.73 -4.94 -13.61
CA GLY A 32 5.44 -6.31 -13.14
C GLY A 32 6.68 -7.21 -13.14
N GLY A 33 7.79 -6.73 -13.71
CA GLY A 33 9.04 -7.47 -13.90
C GLY A 33 9.40 -7.64 -15.36
N MET A 34 10.49 -8.34 -15.61
CA MET A 34 11.01 -8.55 -16.97
C MET A 34 10.16 -9.54 -17.78
N PRO A 35 10.08 -9.41 -19.12
CA PRO A 35 9.19 -10.22 -19.96
C PRO A 35 9.45 -11.73 -19.96
N TRP A 36 10.64 -12.16 -19.56
CA TRP A 36 11.03 -13.57 -19.44
C TRP A 36 10.79 -14.17 -18.06
N LEU A 37 10.27 -13.37 -17.10
CA LEU A 37 9.87 -13.84 -15.78
C LEU A 37 8.40 -14.28 -15.80
N ASP A 38 8.10 -15.29 -14.98
CA ASP A 38 6.74 -15.68 -14.72
C ASP A 38 6.11 -14.67 -13.78
N GLY A 39 5.04 -14.02 -14.25
CA GLY A 39 4.32 -13.03 -13.45
C GLY A 39 3.27 -12.28 -14.24
N PRO A 40 2.34 -11.61 -13.55
CA PRO A 40 1.35 -10.76 -14.17
C PRO A 40 1.87 -9.32 -14.34
N VAL A 41 1.33 -8.61 -15.32
CA VAL A 41 1.41 -7.15 -15.39
C VAL A 41 0.67 -6.58 -14.19
N LEU A 42 1.33 -5.78 -13.36
CA LEU A 42 0.72 -5.10 -12.21
C LEU A 42 0.11 -3.76 -12.64
N ASP A 43 0.81 -3.00 -13.47
CA ASP A 43 0.32 -1.73 -14.02
C ASP A 43 0.92 -1.50 -15.43
N ALA A 44 0.23 -0.68 -16.23
CA ALA A 44 0.66 -0.35 -17.57
C ALA A 44 0.36 1.11 -17.90
N SER A 45 1.27 1.81 -18.59
CA SER A 45 1.05 3.17 -19.03
C SER A 45 -0.12 3.26 -20.03
N ARG A 46 -0.64 4.47 -20.23
CA ARG A 46 -1.74 4.69 -21.16
C ARG A 46 -1.40 4.19 -22.57
N SER A 47 -0.20 4.48 -23.04
CA SER A 47 0.30 4.02 -24.33
C SER A 47 0.37 2.49 -24.42
N ALA A 48 0.77 1.79 -23.36
CA ALA A 48 0.76 0.33 -23.31
C ALA A 48 -0.67 -0.24 -23.32
N LEU A 49 -1.61 0.43 -22.60
CA LEU A 49 -3.03 0.04 -22.63
C LEU A 49 -3.65 0.18 -24.03
N GLU A 50 -3.26 1.21 -24.79
CA GLU A 50 -3.71 1.44 -26.17
C GLU A 50 -3.21 0.34 -27.12
N LEU A 51 -2.03 -0.26 -26.85
CA LEU A 51 -1.49 -1.42 -27.55
C LEU A 51 -2.13 -2.76 -27.13
N GLY A 52 -3.07 -2.72 -26.18
CA GLY A 52 -3.80 -3.92 -25.74
C GLY A 52 -3.23 -4.59 -24.50
N VAL A 53 -2.15 -4.08 -23.90
CA VAL A 53 -1.64 -4.57 -22.60
C VAL A 53 -2.69 -4.32 -21.53
N ARG A 54 -2.87 -5.26 -20.61
CA ARG A 54 -3.84 -5.12 -19.49
C ARG A 54 -3.21 -5.62 -18.20
N PRO A 55 -3.43 -4.94 -17.05
CA PRO A 55 -3.10 -5.49 -15.74
C PRO A 55 -3.70 -6.89 -15.55
N GLY A 56 -2.92 -7.80 -14.95
CA GLY A 56 -3.28 -9.19 -14.74
C GLY A 56 -2.89 -10.14 -15.89
N MET A 57 -2.52 -9.64 -17.07
CA MET A 57 -2.03 -10.52 -18.15
C MET A 57 -0.59 -10.96 -17.89
N PRO A 58 -0.16 -12.15 -18.41
CA PRO A 58 1.23 -12.59 -18.28
C PRO A 58 2.20 -11.62 -18.97
N LEU A 59 3.37 -11.37 -18.35
CA LEU A 59 4.42 -10.47 -18.86
C LEU A 59 4.86 -10.82 -20.28
N GLY A 60 5.07 -12.11 -20.58
CA GLY A 60 5.40 -12.56 -21.94
C GLY A 60 4.29 -12.28 -22.97
N ALA A 61 3.01 -12.23 -22.55
CA ALA A 61 1.93 -11.82 -23.43
C ALA A 61 1.93 -10.31 -23.69
N ALA A 62 2.21 -9.52 -22.64
CA ALA A 62 2.37 -8.08 -22.76
C ALA A 62 3.51 -7.70 -23.68
N HIS A 63 4.65 -8.40 -23.60
CA HIS A 63 5.78 -8.17 -24.50
C HIS A 63 5.47 -8.45 -25.96
N ARG A 64 4.66 -9.47 -26.27
CA ARG A 64 4.21 -9.71 -27.63
C ARG A 64 3.33 -8.61 -28.21
N LEU A 65 2.54 -7.94 -27.35
CA LEU A 65 1.68 -6.83 -27.75
C LEU A 65 2.44 -5.51 -27.85
N ALA A 66 3.43 -5.32 -27.00
CA ALA A 66 4.22 -4.10 -26.89
C ALA A 66 5.74 -4.45 -26.76
N PRO A 67 6.40 -4.92 -27.84
CA PRO A 67 7.80 -5.36 -27.81
C PRO A 67 8.76 -4.22 -27.49
N GLU A 68 8.43 -2.98 -27.83
CA GLU A 68 9.22 -1.78 -27.56
C GLU A 68 8.96 -1.19 -26.16
N ALA A 69 8.09 -1.82 -25.35
CA ALA A 69 7.79 -1.30 -24.02
C ALA A 69 8.97 -1.46 -23.08
N GLN A 70 9.17 -0.45 -22.24
CA GLN A 70 10.09 -0.54 -21.11
C GLN A 70 9.42 -1.34 -19.99
N PHE A 71 10.03 -2.47 -19.63
CA PHE A 71 9.59 -3.31 -18.52
C PHE A 71 10.30 -2.90 -17.24
N LEU A 72 9.52 -2.74 -16.15
CA LEU A 72 10.02 -2.29 -14.86
C LEU A 72 9.74 -3.34 -13.77
N ASP A 73 10.73 -3.52 -12.89
CA ASP A 73 10.55 -4.34 -11.70
C ASP A 73 9.65 -3.62 -10.68
N PRO A 74 8.73 -4.35 -10.03
CA PRO A 74 7.90 -3.80 -8.98
C PRO A 74 8.71 -3.58 -7.69
N ASN A 75 8.30 -2.61 -6.88
CA ASN A 75 8.81 -2.44 -5.53
C ASN A 75 7.63 -2.41 -4.52
N PRO A 76 7.06 -3.58 -4.21
CA PRO A 76 5.83 -3.66 -3.42
C PRO A 76 5.98 -3.07 -2.02
N GLU A 77 7.16 -3.14 -1.42
CA GLU A 77 7.42 -2.56 -0.10
C GLU A 77 7.33 -1.03 -0.15
N ALA A 78 8.05 -0.39 -1.05
CA ALA A 78 8.04 1.07 -1.17
C ALA A 78 6.68 1.59 -1.69
N ASP A 79 6.02 0.85 -2.58
CA ASP A 79 4.70 1.19 -3.11
C ASP A 79 3.62 1.09 -2.03
N GLY A 80 3.65 0.02 -1.23
CA GLY A 80 2.77 -0.16 -0.09
C GLY A 80 2.99 0.92 0.98
N ALA A 81 4.25 1.22 1.32
CA ALA A 81 4.59 2.26 2.28
C ALA A 81 4.08 3.66 1.85
N ALA A 82 4.16 3.99 0.55
CA ALA A 82 3.65 5.25 0.03
C ALA A 82 2.12 5.35 0.17
N LEU A 83 1.38 4.28 -0.13
CA LEU A 83 -0.07 4.27 0.06
C LEU A 83 -0.43 4.31 1.54
N GLU A 84 0.27 3.57 2.41
CA GLU A 84 0.04 3.61 3.86
C GLU A 84 0.22 5.02 4.43
N ALA A 85 1.24 5.76 3.99
CA ALA A 85 1.42 7.16 4.39
C ALA A 85 0.24 8.04 3.97
N ALA A 86 -0.34 7.81 2.79
CA ALA A 86 -1.54 8.48 2.35
C ALA A 86 -2.77 8.10 3.19
N LEU A 87 -2.93 6.83 3.53
CA LEU A 87 -4.03 6.35 4.37
C LEU A 87 -3.96 6.90 5.81
N ASP A 88 -2.76 7.12 6.33
CA ASP A 88 -2.56 7.78 7.62
C ASP A 88 -2.98 9.26 7.56
N ARG A 89 -2.69 9.96 6.45
CA ARG A 89 -3.20 11.33 6.25
C ARG A 89 -4.74 11.35 6.18
N LEU A 90 -5.35 10.38 5.48
CA LEU A 90 -6.81 10.26 5.41
C LEU A 90 -7.45 9.97 6.77
N ALA A 91 -6.81 9.15 7.60
CA ALA A 91 -7.27 8.86 8.96
C ALA A 91 -7.34 10.11 9.86
N GLY A 92 -6.53 11.15 9.57
CA GLY A 92 -6.61 12.45 10.23
C GLY A 92 -7.90 13.23 9.90
N PHE A 93 -8.57 12.93 8.80
CA PHE A 93 -9.85 13.55 8.42
C PHE A 93 -11.04 12.72 8.88
N SER A 94 -11.00 11.40 8.74
CA SER A 94 -12.10 10.49 9.04
C SER A 94 -11.61 9.17 9.61
N PRO A 95 -12.25 8.62 10.65
CA PRO A 95 -11.98 7.26 11.11
C PRO A 95 -12.48 6.19 10.12
N GLY A 96 -13.39 6.56 9.21
CA GLY A 96 -13.95 5.68 8.18
C GLY A 96 -13.13 5.73 6.90
N VAL A 97 -11.95 5.10 6.87
CA VAL A 97 -11.11 4.96 5.67
C VAL A 97 -11.02 3.50 5.27
N ALA A 98 -11.20 3.19 3.99
CA ALA A 98 -11.00 1.85 3.42
C ALA A 98 -10.12 1.93 2.18
N ALA A 99 -9.23 0.95 1.98
CA ALA A 99 -8.38 0.82 0.80
C ALA A 99 -7.83 -0.60 0.67
N GLU A 100 -7.40 -0.98 -0.54
CA GLU A 100 -6.53 -2.13 -0.74
C GLU A 100 -5.07 -1.64 -0.66
N ALA A 101 -4.37 -2.07 0.36
CA ALA A 101 -2.99 -1.63 0.61
C ALA A 101 -1.92 -2.51 -0.05
N ASP A 102 -2.27 -3.72 -0.50
CA ASP A 102 -1.35 -4.64 -1.17
C ASP A 102 -1.17 -4.22 -2.65
N PRO A 103 0.05 -3.79 -3.06
CA PRO A 103 0.33 -3.34 -4.42
C PRO A 103 0.13 -4.42 -5.50
N THR A 104 0.12 -5.69 -5.11
CA THR A 104 -0.07 -6.83 -6.02
C THR A 104 -1.54 -7.14 -6.29
N ARG A 105 -2.45 -6.56 -5.49
CA ARG A 105 -3.88 -6.82 -5.59
C ARG A 105 -4.61 -5.83 -6.49
N PRO A 106 -5.66 -6.29 -7.18
CA PRO A 106 -6.57 -5.41 -7.89
C PRO A 106 -7.29 -4.47 -6.92
N GLY A 107 -7.14 -3.18 -7.10
CA GLY A 107 -7.74 -2.19 -6.19
C GLY A 107 -6.71 -1.24 -5.58
N PHE A 108 -5.44 -1.60 -5.59
CA PHE A 108 -4.37 -0.69 -5.21
C PHE A 108 -4.46 0.66 -5.94
N GLY A 109 -4.17 1.74 -5.25
CA GLY A 109 -4.35 3.10 -5.77
C GLY A 109 -5.79 3.60 -5.70
N ARG A 110 -6.63 3.00 -4.84
CA ARG A 110 -7.97 3.47 -4.50
C ARG A 110 -8.12 3.56 -3.00
N ALA A 111 -8.82 4.59 -2.56
CA ALA A 111 -9.21 4.76 -1.18
C ALA A 111 -10.65 5.28 -1.09
N GLU A 112 -11.32 4.94 -0.02
CA GLU A 112 -12.68 5.37 0.29
C GLU A 112 -12.68 6.03 1.66
N VAL A 113 -13.33 7.17 1.77
CA VAL A 113 -13.42 7.95 3.00
C VAL A 113 -14.89 8.22 3.31
N GLN A 114 -15.31 7.85 4.51
CA GLN A 114 -16.65 8.17 4.99
C GLN A 114 -16.73 9.64 5.39
N LEU A 115 -17.71 10.37 4.82
CA LEU A 115 -17.87 11.81 5.03
C LEU A 115 -18.94 12.16 6.07
N ASP A 116 -19.77 11.20 6.50
CA ASP A 116 -20.86 11.47 7.42
C ASP A 116 -20.36 12.17 8.70
N GLY A 117 -20.96 13.31 9.01
CA GLY A 117 -20.66 14.10 10.22
C GLY A 117 -19.39 14.97 10.15
N LEU A 118 -18.62 14.93 9.06
CA LEU A 118 -17.40 15.71 8.92
C LEU A 118 -17.63 17.19 8.58
N GLU A 119 -18.80 17.54 8.04
CA GLU A 119 -19.10 18.91 7.61
C GLU A 119 -18.93 19.97 8.70
N ARG A 120 -19.22 19.60 9.96
CA ARG A 120 -19.07 20.50 11.11
C ARG A 120 -17.61 20.81 11.45
N LEU A 121 -16.71 19.91 11.12
CA LEU A 121 -15.28 20.02 11.43
C LEU A 121 -14.49 20.60 10.25
N TRP A 122 -14.85 20.17 9.04
CA TRP A 122 -14.03 20.41 7.85
C TRP A 122 -14.72 21.28 6.78
N GLY A 123 -16.04 21.58 6.96
CA GLY A 123 -16.84 22.31 5.99
C GLY A 123 -17.56 21.43 4.98
N PRO A 124 -18.16 21.99 3.91
CA PRO A 124 -18.92 21.24 2.92
C PRO A 124 -18.06 20.19 2.18
N GLU A 125 -18.70 19.12 1.71
CA GLU A 125 -18.04 17.98 1.05
C GLU A 125 -17.00 18.35 0.00
N PRO A 126 -17.22 19.31 -0.92
CA PRO A 126 -16.19 19.71 -1.89
C PRO A 126 -14.95 20.31 -1.24
N LEU A 127 -15.11 21.07 -0.15
CA LEU A 127 -13.99 21.64 0.59
C LEU A 127 -13.19 20.54 1.33
N ILE A 128 -13.90 19.56 1.91
CA ILE A 128 -13.25 18.40 2.53
C ILE A 128 -12.40 17.68 1.49
N ALA A 129 -12.95 17.39 0.30
CA ALA A 129 -12.23 16.72 -0.77
C ALA A 129 -10.99 17.53 -1.24
N GLY A 130 -11.09 18.86 -1.31
CA GLY A 130 -9.96 19.73 -1.63
C GLY A 130 -8.84 19.64 -0.59
N ARG A 131 -9.16 19.79 0.69
CA ARG A 131 -8.18 19.66 1.79
C ARG A 131 -7.51 18.28 1.85
N ILE A 132 -8.28 17.24 1.59
CA ILE A 132 -7.75 15.87 1.46
C ILE A 132 -6.77 15.82 0.28
N GLY A 133 -7.12 16.38 -0.87
CA GLY A 133 -6.24 16.42 -2.05
C GLY A 133 -4.92 17.13 -1.78
N GLU A 134 -4.96 18.28 -1.10
CA GLU A 134 -3.76 19.03 -0.68
C GLU A 134 -2.88 18.20 0.26
N ALA A 135 -3.46 17.57 1.28
CA ALA A 135 -2.73 16.72 2.22
C ALA A 135 -2.09 15.50 1.55
N LEU A 136 -2.72 14.95 0.51
CA LEU A 136 -2.24 13.78 -0.23
C LEU A 136 -1.18 14.13 -1.28
N ALA A 137 -1.16 15.35 -1.79
CA ALA A 137 -0.15 15.83 -2.74
C ALA A 137 1.28 15.79 -2.17
N GLU A 138 1.42 15.84 -0.83
CA GLU A 138 2.71 15.73 -0.16
C GLU A 138 3.27 14.29 -0.15
N VAL A 139 2.42 13.26 -0.30
CA VAL A 139 2.81 11.86 -0.11
C VAL A 139 2.62 10.99 -1.36
N LEU A 140 1.72 11.35 -2.26
CA LEU A 140 1.49 10.61 -3.50
C LEU A 140 1.66 11.47 -4.75
N PRO A 141 2.25 10.94 -5.82
CA PRO A 141 2.49 11.69 -7.04
C PRO A 141 1.21 11.95 -7.84
N GLY A 142 0.90 13.21 -8.01
CA GLY A 142 -0.20 13.72 -8.82
C GLY A 142 -1.59 13.60 -8.18
N PRO A 143 -2.54 14.42 -8.63
CA PRO A 143 -3.87 14.49 -8.04
C PRO A 143 -4.67 13.20 -8.28
N PRO A 144 -5.49 12.76 -7.30
CA PRO A 144 -6.46 11.70 -7.51
C PRO A 144 -7.66 12.19 -8.32
N LEU A 145 -8.33 11.25 -8.98
CA LEU A 145 -9.71 11.39 -9.41
C LEU A 145 -10.61 11.10 -8.20
N ALA A 146 -11.57 11.96 -7.97
CA ALA A 146 -12.44 11.87 -6.80
C ALA A 146 -13.91 11.90 -7.19
N GLY A 147 -14.71 11.14 -6.46
CA GLY A 147 -16.17 11.15 -6.59
C GLY A 147 -16.85 11.03 -5.25
N ILE A 148 -17.91 11.80 -5.04
CA ILE A 148 -18.75 11.73 -3.83
C ILE A 148 -20.12 11.17 -4.21
N GLY A 149 -20.60 10.20 -3.43
CA GLY A 149 -21.91 9.57 -3.64
C GLY A 149 -22.41 8.86 -2.37
N GLY A 150 -23.65 8.37 -2.43
CA GLY A 150 -24.30 7.67 -1.31
C GLY A 150 -23.82 6.23 -1.13
N THR A 151 -23.19 5.63 -2.13
CA THR A 151 -22.63 4.28 -2.09
C THR A 151 -21.21 4.25 -2.69
N ARG A 152 -20.46 3.19 -2.37
CA ARG A 152 -19.12 2.97 -2.96
C ARG A 152 -19.16 2.93 -4.48
N PHE A 153 -20.19 2.29 -5.04
CA PHE A 153 -20.35 2.19 -6.49
C PHE A 153 -20.59 3.56 -7.12
N VAL A 154 -21.52 4.34 -6.58
CA VAL A 154 -21.85 5.70 -7.09
C VAL A 154 -20.62 6.61 -7.00
N ALA A 155 -19.95 6.64 -5.85
CA ALA A 155 -18.74 7.44 -5.67
C ALA A 155 -17.61 7.04 -6.64
N ALA A 156 -17.41 5.73 -6.91
CA ALA A 156 -16.42 5.26 -7.87
C ALA A 156 -16.77 5.62 -9.32
N VAL A 157 -18.07 5.56 -9.67
CA VAL A 157 -18.56 6.00 -11.00
C VAL A 157 -18.35 7.50 -11.16
N ALA A 158 -18.70 8.30 -10.16
CA ALA A 158 -18.47 9.74 -10.13
C ALA A 158 -16.98 10.08 -10.34
N ALA A 159 -16.07 9.41 -9.61
CA ALA A 159 -14.63 9.59 -9.79
C ALA A 159 -14.17 9.26 -11.23
N SER A 160 -14.75 8.23 -11.85
CA SER A 160 -14.42 7.87 -13.23
C SER A 160 -14.86 8.92 -14.26
N LEU A 161 -15.95 9.63 -13.99
CA LEU A 161 -16.46 10.71 -14.83
C LEU A 161 -15.61 11.98 -14.66
N ALA A 162 -15.18 12.30 -13.45
CA ALA A 162 -14.21 13.40 -13.22
C ALA A 162 -12.95 13.26 -14.08
N GLY A 163 -12.50 12.03 -14.32
CA GLY A 163 -11.39 11.74 -15.22
C GLY A 163 -11.71 11.95 -16.69
N ARG A 164 -12.95 11.70 -17.14
CA ARG A 164 -13.39 11.87 -18.53
C ARG A 164 -13.64 13.32 -18.88
N GLU A 165 -14.21 14.11 -17.98
CA GLU A 165 -14.45 15.54 -18.17
C GLU A 165 -13.13 16.27 -18.42
N VAL A 166 -12.08 15.94 -17.70
CA VAL A 166 -10.74 16.52 -17.92
C VAL A 166 -10.12 16.07 -19.25
N ALA A 167 -10.30 14.80 -19.63
CA ALA A 167 -9.81 14.31 -20.92
C ALA A 167 -10.51 14.95 -22.11
N ALA A 168 -11.76 15.45 -21.92
CA ALA A 168 -12.54 16.16 -22.91
C ALA A 168 -12.35 17.69 -22.90
N GLY A 169 -11.41 18.22 -22.07
CA GLY A 169 -11.17 19.66 -21.93
C GLY A 169 -12.18 20.39 -21.02
N GLY A 170 -13.04 19.63 -20.30
CA GLY A 170 -13.96 20.17 -19.31
C GLY A 170 -13.26 20.49 -17.98
N VAL A 171 -13.79 21.49 -17.28
CA VAL A 171 -13.34 21.83 -15.93
C VAL A 171 -14.07 20.93 -14.95
N ALA A 172 -13.33 20.05 -14.24
CA ALA A 172 -13.88 19.31 -13.13
C ALA A 172 -14.42 20.28 -12.08
N THR A 173 -15.68 20.15 -11.73
CA THR A 173 -16.37 21.07 -10.82
C THR A 173 -15.78 20.97 -9.41
N GLY A 174 -15.03 22.00 -8.98
CA GLY A 174 -15.09 22.55 -7.65
C GLY A 174 -14.27 21.93 -6.52
N ALA A 175 -12.99 21.62 -6.71
CA ALA A 175 -12.04 21.64 -5.59
C ALA A 175 -10.67 22.03 -6.18
N GLY A 176 -9.92 22.90 -5.51
CA GLY A 176 -8.66 23.47 -5.99
C GLY A 176 -7.69 22.53 -6.70
N ASP A 177 -6.49 22.97 -7.02
CA ASP A 177 -5.50 22.22 -7.83
C ASP A 177 -5.16 20.79 -7.34
N GLY A 178 -5.61 20.39 -6.13
CA GLY A 178 -5.25 19.14 -5.48
C GLY A 178 -6.11 17.91 -5.82
N VAL A 179 -7.34 18.08 -6.39
CA VAL A 179 -8.27 16.94 -6.61
C VAL A 179 -9.18 17.22 -7.81
N ARG A 180 -9.45 16.23 -8.62
CA ARG A 180 -10.45 16.29 -9.70
C ARG A 180 -11.73 15.62 -9.22
N LEU A 181 -12.74 16.43 -8.89
CA LEU A 181 -13.91 16.00 -8.14
C LEU A 181 -15.21 16.04 -8.98
N HIS A 182 -16.01 14.96 -8.88
CA HIS A 182 -17.41 14.95 -9.29
C HIS A 182 -18.29 14.61 -8.08
N VAL A 183 -19.29 15.45 -7.80
CA VAL A 183 -20.19 15.30 -6.64
C VAL A 183 -21.57 14.90 -7.12
N VAL A 184 -22.08 13.80 -6.61
CA VAL A 184 -23.50 13.40 -6.75
C VAL A 184 -24.24 13.92 -5.53
N GLU A 185 -25.33 14.65 -5.73
CA GLU A 185 -26.14 15.20 -4.64
C GLU A 185 -26.72 14.08 -3.76
N ALA A 186 -26.90 14.38 -2.48
CA ALA A 186 -27.45 13.41 -1.54
C ALA A 186 -28.87 13.01 -1.96
N GLY A 187 -29.11 11.70 -2.12
CA GLY A 187 -30.37 11.13 -2.57
C GLY A 187 -30.58 11.09 -4.09
N ALA A 188 -29.67 11.65 -4.89
CA ALA A 188 -29.74 11.64 -6.36
C ALA A 188 -28.98 10.45 -7.00
N ASP A 189 -28.56 9.47 -6.23
CA ASP A 189 -27.72 8.34 -6.69
C ASP A 189 -28.36 7.58 -7.86
N ALA A 190 -29.65 7.26 -7.80
CA ALA A 190 -30.36 6.54 -8.84
C ALA A 190 -30.51 7.37 -10.13
N ASP A 191 -30.89 8.64 -9.99
CA ASP A 191 -31.06 9.58 -11.11
C ASP A 191 -29.74 9.83 -11.83
N PHE A 192 -28.64 9.95 -11.05
CA PHE A 192 -27.29 10.06 -11.60
C PHE A 192 -26.87 8.85 -12.40
N LEU A 193 -27.20 7.64 -11.93
CA LEU A 193 -26.84 6.39 -12.59
C LEU A 193 -27.69 6.09 -13.82
N GLU A 194 -28.94 6.49 -13.84
CA GLU A 194 -29.95 6.12 -14.85
C GLU A 194 -29.46 6.25 -16.31
N PRO A 195 -28.90 7.40 -16.75
CA PRO A 195 -28.48 7.61 -18.14
C PRO A 195 -27.17 6.89 -18.50
N LEU A 196 -26.42 6.40 -17.53
CA LEU A 196 -25.08 5.88 -17.72
C LEU A 196 -25.09 4.48 -18.38
N PRO A 197 -23.99 4.09 -19.07
CA PRO A 197 -23.89 2.80 -19.74
C PRO A 197 -23.98 1.63 -18.75
N ALA A 198 -24.84 0.64 -19.01
CA ALA A 198 -24.98 -0.55 -18.19
C ALA A 198 -23.68 -1.37 -18.04
N ALA A 199 -22.75 -1.26 -18.99
CA ALA A 199 -21.42 -1.86 -18.92
C ALA A 199 -20.61 -1.41 -17.69
N MET A 200 -20.98 -0.31 -17.03
CA MET A 200 -20.33 0.16 -15.79
C MET A 200 -20.72 -0.67 -14.57
N LEU A 201 -21.83 -1.40 -14.61
CA LEU A 201 -22.32 -2.21 -13.48
C LEU A 201 -21.40 -3.38 -13.10
N SER A 202 -20.61 -3.89 -14.07
CA SER A 202 -19.67 -4.99 -13.82
C SER A 202 -18.36 -4.80 -14.58
N ARG A 203 -17.27 -5.32 -14.01
CA ARG A 203 -15.97 -5.42 -14.70
C ARG A 203 -15.83 -6.72 -15.49
N ASP A 204 -16.67 -7.72 -15.21
CA ASP A 204 -16.66 -9.00 -15.88
C ASP A 204 -17.07 -8.85 -17.34
N PRO A 205 -16.20 -9.24 -18.33
CA PRO A 205 -16.51 -9.18 -19.74
C PRO A 205 -17.74 -10.01 -20.14
N GLU A 206 -17.95 -11.15 -19.47
CA GLU A 206 -19.10 -12.02 -19.77
C GLU A 206 -20.42 -11.37 -19.35
N VAL A 207 -20.43 -10.72 -18.20
CA VAL A 207 -21.60 -9.98 -17.70
C VAL A 207 -21.92 -8.82 -18.65
N ARG A 208 -20.90 -8.06 -19.08
CA ARG A 208 -21.07 -6.97 -20.05
C ARG A 208 -21.63 -7.45 -21.38
N ALA A 209 -21.07 -8.55 -21.91
CA ALA A 209 -21.55 -9.15 -23.15
C ALA A 209 -22.98 -9.67 -23.00
N ARG A 210 -23.40 -10.14 -21.83
CA ARG A 210 -24.79 -10.54 -21.56
C ARG A 210 -25.72 -9.34 -21.49
N LEU A 211 -25.34 -8.26 -20.81
CA LEU A 211 -26.13 -7.03 -20.78
C LEU A 211 -26.38 -6.50 -22.20
N ASP A 212 -25.34 -6.46 -23.03
CA ASP A 212 -25.44 -6.01 -24.41
C ASP A 212 -26.35 -6.93 -25.25
N ARG A 213 -26.23 -8.27 -25.15
CA ARG A 213 -27.09 -9.25 -25.81
C ARG A 213 -28.56 -9.10 -25.43
N PHE A 214 -28.88 -8.69 -24.20
CA PHE A 214 -30.26 -8.42 -23.78
C PHE A 214 -30.72 -7.00 -24.12
N GLY A 215 -29.91 -6.19 -24.81
CA GLY A 215 -30.26 -4.83 -25.19
C GLY A 215 -30.26 -3.85 -24.01
N LEU A 216 -29.70 -4.23 -22.85
CA LEU A 216 -29.61 -3.42 -21.65
C LEU A 216 -28.39 -2.51 -21.77
N ARG A 217 -28.58 -1.34 -22.34
CA ARG A 217 -27.49 -0.39 -22.64
C ARG A 217 -27.30 0.68 -21.57
N ARG A 218 -28.36 0.99 -20.81
CA ARG A 218 -28.36 2.01 -19.75
C ARG A 218 -28.62 1.35 -18.40
N ILE A 219 -28.05 1.94 -17.34
CA ILE A 219 -28.22 1.47 -15.97
C ILE A 219 -29.69 1.51 -15.57
N GLY A 220 -30.45 2.58 -15.93
CA GLY A 220 -31.87 2.71 -15.63
C GLY A 220 -32.70 1.54 -16.15
N GLN A 221 -32.39 1.02 -17.35
CA GLN A 221 -33.09 -0.15 -17.89
C GLN A 221 -32.93 -1.39 -17.01
N VAL A 222 -31.77 -1.55 -16.36
CA VAL A 222 -31.52 -2.66 -15.41
C VAL A 222 -32.27 -2.41 -14.08
N ALA A 223 -32.31 -1.16 -13.62
CA ALA A 223 -32.99 -0.77 -12.40
C ALA A 223 -34.50 -0.97 -12.43
N GLU A 224 -35.13 -0.82 -13.63
CA GLU A 224 -36.56 -1.01 -13.85
C GLU A 224 -36.97 -2.48 -13.89
N LEU A 225 -36.05 -3.41 -14.15
CA LEU A 225 -36.36 -4.83 -14.20
C LEU A 225 -36.71 -5.39 -12.83
N PRO A 226 -37.63 -6.36 -12.71
CA PRO A 226 -37.82 -7.09 -11.46
C PRO A 226 -36.53 -7.81 -11.06
N LEU A 227 -36.18 -7.77 -9.78
CA LEU A 227 -34.99 -8.45 -9.23
C LEU A 227 -34.93 -9.93 -9.65
N SER A 228 -36.06 -10.63 -9.58
CA SER A 228 -36.15 -12.04 -9.95
C SER A 228 -35.77 -12.30 -11.42
N ALA A 229 -36.11 -11.39 -12.34
CA ALA A 229 -35.74 -11.50 -13.76
C ALA A 229 -34.23 -11.30 -13.95
N VAL A 230 -33.59 -10.36 -13.19
CA VAL A 230 -32.17 -10.12 -13.24
C VAL A 230 -31.40 -11.32 -12.64
N VAL A 231 -31.83 -11.81 -11.48
CA VAL A 231 -31.23 -12.97 -10.81
C VAL A 231 -31.33 -14.25 -11.67
N ALA A 232 -32.48 -14.47 -12.32
CA ALA A 232 -32.66 -15.62 -13.22
C ALA A 232 -31.67 -15.63 -14.39
N ARG A 233 -31.16 -14.47 -14.81
CA ARG A 233 -30.25 -14.32 -15.97
C ARG A 233 -28.77 -14.19 -15.57
N PHE A 234 -28.48 -13.60 -14.40
CA PHE A 234 -27.12 -13.27 -13.96
C PHE A 234 -26.70 -14.03 -12.69
N GLY A 235 -27.59 -14.86 -12.10
CA GLY A 235 -27.30 -15.58 -10.85
C GLY A 235 -27.05 -14.64 -9.66
N ALA A 236 -26.16 -15.02 -8.78
CA ALA A 236 -25.78 -14.21 -7.60
C ALA A 236 -25.23 -12.82 -7.97
N GLU A 237 -24.56 -12.68 -9.10
CA GLU A 237 -24.10 -11.38 -9.60
C GLU A 237 -25.28 -10.46 -9.96
N GLY A 238 -26.44 -11.04 -10.31
CA GLY A 238 -27.66 -10.32 -10.63
C GLY A 238 -28.17 -9.45 -9.49
N GLU A 239 -28.08 -9.92 -8.25
CA GLU A 239 -28.45 -9.13 -7.06
C GLU A 239 -27.57 -7.90 -6.93
N ARG A 240 -26.26 -8.05 -7.08
CA ARG A 240 -25.31 -6.93 -7.00
C ARG A 240 -25.50 -5.94 -8.15
N ILE A 241 -25.71 -6.42 -9.36
CA ILE A 241 -25.97 -5.57 -10.54
C ILE A 241 -27.25 -4.77 -10.35
N HIS A 242 -28.31 -5.42 -9.91
CA HIS A 242 -29.62 -4.76 -9.71
C HIS A 242 -29.55 -3.73 -8.58
N ALA A 243 -28.93 -4.06 -7.46
CA ALA A 243 -28.75 -3.12 -6.36
C ALA A 243 -27.88 -1.90 -6.77
N ARG A 244 -26.76 -2.15 -7.45
CA ARG A 244 -25.93 -1.07 -8.02
C ARG A 244 -26.69 -0.19 -8.99
N ALA A 245 -27.53 -0.78 -9.86
CA ALA A 245 -28.33 -0.03 -10.83
C ALA A 245 -29.31 0.94 -10.13
N ARG A 246 -29.76 0.62 -8.94
CA ARG A 246 -30.65 1.44 -8.09
C ARG A 246 -29.90 2.34 -7.11
N GLY A 247 -28.59 2.40 -7.18
CA GLY A 247 -27.78 3.19 -6.23
C GLY A 247 -27.80 2.65 -4.81
N LEU A 248 -28.05 1.34 -4.63
CA LEU A 248 -28.10 0.73 -3.29
C LEU A 248 -26.77 0.04 -2.96
N GLU A 249 -26.33 0.18 -1.72
CA GLU A 249 -25.16 -0.54 -1.21
C GLU A 249 -25.54 -1.96 -0.81
N THR A 250 -24.78 -2.93 -1.28
CA THR A 250 -25.02 -4.35 -1.00
C THR A 250 -24.16 -4.89 0.13
N GLU A 251 -23.05 -4.23 0.42
CA GLU A 251 -22.11 -4.64 1.44
C GLU A 251 -21.85 -3.48 2.39
N PRO A 252 -21.87 -3.71 3.71
CA PRO A 252 -21.57 -2.65 4.67
C PRO A 252 -20.18 -2.10 4.44
N PHE A 253 -20.02 -0.79 4.58
CA PHE A 253 -18.71 -0.16 4.56
C PHE A 253 -17.89 -0.67 5.74
N GLN A 254 -16.74 -1.25 5.47
CA GLN A 254 -15.81 -1.75 6.47
C GLN A 254 -14.56 -0.87 6.45
N PRO A 255 -14.41 0.04 7.42
CA PRO A 255 -13.20 0.82 7.53
C PRO A 255 -12.02 -0.10 7.84
N ARG A 256 -10.86 0.23 7.27
CA ARG A 256 -9.62 -0.44 7.65
C ARG A 256 -9.37 -0.21 9.15
N ARG A 257 -8.85 -1.18 9.81
CA ARG A 257 -8.22 -0.94 11.09
C ARG A 257 -6.86 -0.31 10.78
N ALA A 258 -6.68 0.96 11.16
CA ALA A 258 -5.36 1.56 11.12
C ALA A 258 -4.40 0.65 11.90
N PRO A 259 -3.21 0.35 11.38
CA PRO A 259 -2.24 -0.40 12.14
C PRO A 259 -1.99 0.33 13.46
N GLU A 260 -2.16 -0.38 14.56
CA GLU A 260 -1.90 0.20 15.88
C GLU A 260 -0.41 0.53 15.97
N ARG A 261 -0.11 1.79 16.21
CA ARG A 261 1.25 2.28 16.36
C ARG A 261 1.42 2.89 17.74
N MET A 262 2.56 2.66 18.31
CA MET A 262 2.95 3.23 19.59
C MET A 262 4.19 4.08 19.34
N ALA A 263 4.14 5.39 19.62
CA ALA A 263 5.27 6.29 19.43
C ALA A 263 5.63 7.00 20.73
N LEU A 264 6.91 7.06 21.03
CA LEU A 264 7.49 7.83 22.12
C LEU A 264 8.71 8.58 21.62
N ALA A 265 8.83 9.84 22.05
CA ALA A 265 9.96 10.67 21.69
C ALA A 265 10.58 11.31 22.93
N LEU A 266 11.90 11.44 22.91
CA LEU A 266 12.66 12.15 23.95
C LEU A 266 13.59 13.18 23.30
N PRO A 267 13.53 14.45 23.74
CA PRO A 267 14.53 15.45 23.39
C PRO A 267 15.85 15.12 24.08
N ILE A 268 16.95 15.51 23.45
CA ILE A 268 18.31 15.34 23.95
C ILE A 268 18.97 16.71 24.01
N GLU A 269 19.17 17.20 25.22
CA GLU A 269 19.80 18.49 25.49
C GLU A 269 20.98 18.32 26.47
N PRO A 270 22.18 18.73 26.07
CA PRO A 270 22.59 19.21 24.74
C PRO A 270 22.57 18.08 23.68
N PRO A 271 22.49 18.43 22.34
CA PRO A 271 22.60 17.45 21.30
C PRO A 271 23.87 16.61 21.38
N VAL A 272 23.77 15.30 21.09
CA VAL A 272 24.87 14.34 21.29
C VAL A 272 25.24 13.60 19.99
N THR A 273 26.54 13.33 19.84
CA THR A 273 27.10 12.44 18.80
C THR A 273 27.55 11.10 19.37
N ASP A 274 27.71 11.02 20.68
CA ASP A 274 28.21 9.82 21.36
C ASP A 274 27.15 8.70 21.33
N ILE A 275 27.55 7.53 20.84
CA ILE A 275 26.68 6.35 20.76
C ILE A 275 26.26 5.86 22.15
N GLY A 276 27.12 6.04 23.19
CA GLY A 276 26.78 5.67 24.54
C GLY A 276 25.63 6.49 25.10
N ALA A 277 25.60 7.80 24.84
CA ALA A 277 24.48 8.67 25.19
C ALA A 277 23.21 8.31 24.45
N LEU A 278 23.30 8.07 23.12
CA LEU A 278 22.15 7.62 22.31
C LEU A 278 21.60 6.29 22.81
N ARG A 279 22.48 5.35 23.18
CA ARG A 279 22.08 4.08 23.77
C ARG A 279 21.27 4.27 25.05
N PHE A 280 21.65 5.17 25.91
CA PHE A 280 20.93 5.44 27.16
C PHE A 280 19.51 5.93 26.90
N VAL A 281 19.33 6.86 25.94
CA VAL A 281 18.01 7.37 25.55
C VAL A 281 17.17 6.28 24.88
N LEU A 282 17.77 5.52 23.96
CA LEU A 282 17.09 4.40 23.28
C LEU A 282 16.66 3.33 24.29
N HIS A 283 17.51 2.99 25.24
CA HIS A 283 17.20 2.04 26.32
C HIS A 283 15.95 2.47 27.10
N ARG A 284 15.87 3.76 27.48
CA ARG A 284 14.73 4.30 28.20
C ARG A 284 13.43 4.20 27.40
N LEU A 285 13.47 4.52 26.11
CA LEU A 285 12.30 4.38 25.23
C LEU A 285 11.89 2.91 25.09
N ALA A 286 12.85 2.04 24.81
CA ALA A 286 12.60 0.61 24.61
C ALA A 286 12.09 -0.09 25.87
N ALA A 287 12.60 0.26 27.05
CA ALA A 287 12.11 -0.25 28.32
C ALA A 287 10.66 0.18 28.56
N THR A 288 10.36 1.48 28.38
CA THR A 288 8.98 2.00 28.52
C THR A 288 8.00 1.26 27.59
N PHE A 289 8.40 1.00 26.35
CA PHE A 289 7.57 0.24 25.42
C PHE A 289 7.42 -1.22 25.83
N GLY A 290 8.48 -1.87 26.29
CA GLY A 290 8.42 -3.25 26.80
C GLY A 290 7.37 -3.38 27.92
N ASP A 291 7.38 -2.48 28.89
CA ASP A 291 6.39 -2.44 29.97
C ASP A 291 4.96 -2.25 29.43
N GLN A 292 4.77 -1.32 28.50
CA GLN A 292 3.45 -1.07 27.87
C GLN A 292 2.95 -2.27 27.05
N LEU A 293 3.82 -2.92 26.30
CA LEU A 293 3.46 -4.10 25.49
C LEU A 293 3.07 -5.28 26.39
N VAL A 294 3.84 -5.53 27.44
CA VAL A 294 3.52 -6.57 28.44
C VAL A 294 2.18 -6.28 29.12
N ALA A 295 1.95 -5.02 29.55
CA ALA A 295 0.71 -4.62 30.20
C ALA A 295 -0.53 -4.78 29.29
N ARG A 296 -0.36 -4.64 27.97
CA ARG A 296 -1.43 -4.82 26.96
C ARG A 296 -1.55 -6.26 26.43
N GLY A 297 -0.64 -7.15 26.81
CA GLY A 297 -0.55 -8.48 26.21
C GLY A 297 -0.30 -8.43 24.71
N ALA A 298 0.49 -7.46 24.25
CA ALA A 298 0.76 -7.20 22.84
C ALA A 298 2.22 -7.48 22.48
N ALA A 299 2.46 -7.78 21.20
CA ALA A 299 3.78 -7.91 20.60
C ALA A 299 3.86 -7.06 19.32
N VAL A 300 5.05 -6.62 18.94
CA VAL A 300 5.31 -5.79 17.76
C VAL A 300 6.23 -6.49 16.79
N ALA A 301 5.99 -6.31 15.49
CA ALA A 301 6.82 -6.89 14.42
C ALA A 301 7.66 -5.82 13.69
N ARG A 302 7.47 -4.53 13.96
CA ARG A 302 8.19 -3.44 13.31
C ARG A 302 8.62 -2.39 14.33
N ALA A 303 9.83 -1.88 14.17
CA ALA A 303 10.35 -0.75 14.94
C ALA A 303 10.93 0.28 13.97
N ARG A 304 10.51 1.54 14.12
CA ARG A 304 11.06 2.69 13.40
C ARG A 304 11.69 3.65 14.37
N LEU A 305 12.95 3.99 14.12
CA LEU A 305 13.68 4.95 14.91
C LEU A 305 14.00 6.17 14.07
N THR A 306 13.56 7.34 14.52
CA THR A 306 13.86 8.63 13.87
C THR A 306 14.81 9.42 14.77
N LEU A 307 15.93 9.83 14.21
CA LEU A 307 16.95 10.67 14.82
C LEU A 307 16.85 12.06 14.19
N GLU A 308 16.40 13.06 14.95
CA GLU A 308 16.44 14.46 14.49
C GLU A 308 17.83 15.02 14.75
N LEU A 309 18.43 15.57 13.69
CA LEU A 309 19.79 16.12 13.74
C LEU A 309 19.74 17.61 14.09
N ASP A 310 20.75 18.09 14.85
CA ASP A 310 20.84 19.51 15.16
C ASP A 310 21.14 20.33 13.91
N GLY A 311 20.21 21.23 13.56
CA GLY A 311 20.27 22.06 12.36
C GLY A 311 21.50 22.99 12.32
N THR A 312 22.13 23.31 13.45
CA THR A 312 23.36 24.12 13.51
C THR A 312 24.58 23.40 12.96
N PHE A 313 24.56 22.07 12.95
CA PHE A 313 25.65 21.21 12.47
C PHE A 313 25.34 20.52 11.15
N VAL A 314 24.11 20.68 10.62
CA VAL A 314 23.72 20.11 9.34
C VAL A 314 24.20 21.02 8.22
N ALA A 315 25.26 20.63 7.53
CA ALA A 315 25.79 21.37 6.38
C ALA A 315 25.31 20.78 5.04
N GLY A 316 24.76 21.64 4.19
CA GLY A 316 24.51 21.30 2.78
C GLY A 316 23.39 20.30 2.54
N LYS A 317 23.70 19.13 1.96
CA LYS A 317 22.71 18.11 1.52
C LYS A 317 22.31 17.09 2.61
N THR A 318 22.76 17.24 3.85
CA THR A 318 22.41 16.31 4.93
C THR A 318 20.94 16.48 5.31
N PRO A 319 20.12 15.42 5.35
CA PRO A 319 18.73 15.52 5.74
C PRO A 319 18.61 15.93 7.21
N PRO A 320 17.56 16.65 7.62
CA PRO A 320 17.37 17.10 9.01
C PRO A 320 17.05 15.94 9.97
N SER A 321 16.73 14.78 9.46
CA SER A 321 16.46 13.56 10.23
C SER A 321 16.98 12.33 9.53
N LEU A 322 17.35 11.31 10.32
CA LEU A 322 17.70 9.98 9.86
C LEU A 322 16.67 8.99 10.39
N THR A 323 16.06 8.20 9.49
CA THR A 323 15.09 7.19 9.86
C THR A 323 15.65 5.79 9.65
N ILE A 324 15.57 4.95 10.66
CA ILE A 324 15.92 3.54 10.64
C ILE A 324 14.62 2.75 10.77
N ASP A 325 14.23 2.03 9.73
CA ASP A 325 13.07 1.15 9.74
C ASP A 325 13.55 -0.30 9.83
N GLN A 326 13.03 -1.04 10.83
CA GLN A 326 13.50 -2.38 11.14
C GLN A 326 12.34 -3.32 11.35
N HIS A 327 12.18 -4.31 10.47
CA HIS A 327 11.34 -5.47 10.72
C HIS A 327 12.03 -6.39 11.74
N LEU A 328 11.23 -6.85 12.69
CA LEU A 328 11.71 -7.78 13.72
C LEU A 328 11.58 -9.20 13.21
N PRO A 329 12.55 -10.08 13.49
CA PRO A 329 12.52 -11.48 13.01
C PRO A 329 11.28 -12.24 13.46
N GLN A 330 10.72 -11.82 14.60
CA GLN A 330 9.47 -12.34 15.18
C GLN A 330 8.80 -11.24 15.97
N PRO A 331 7.46 -11.23 16.06
CA PRO A 331 6.76 -10.35 16.96
C PRO A 331 7.26 -10.52 18.40
N THR A 332 7.62 -9.41 19.05
CA THR A 332 8.16 -9.43 20.43
C THR A 332 7.53 -8.37 21.31
N SER A 333 7.39 -8.67 22.58
CA SER A 333 7.10 -7.70 23.65
C SER A 333 8.36 -7.25 24.41
N GLU A 334 9.54 -7.80 24.06
CA GLU A 334 10.78 -7.49 24.73
C GLU A 334 11.42 -6.19 24.18
N GLY A 335 11.27 -5.07 24.88
CA GLY A 335 11.88 -3.79 24.51
C GLY A 335 13.40 -3.88 24.33
N LEU A 336 14.10 -4.67 25.17
CA LEU A 336 15.55 -4.89 25.07
C LEU A 336 15.97 -5.59 23.77
N ALA A 337 15.12 -6.41 23.17
CA ALA A 337 15.40 -7.04 21.88
C ALA A 337 15.34 -5.99 20.76
N VAL A 338 14.35 -5.10 20.81
CA VAL A 338 14.23 -3.96 19.88
C VAL A 338 15.43 -3.02 20.02
N GLU A 339 15.79 -2.64 21.24
CA GLU A 339 16.97 -1.81 21.52
C GLU A 339 18.24 -2.35 20.88
N ARG A 340 18.52 -3.65 21.08
CA ARG A 340 19.75 -4.27 20.56
C ARG A 340 19.84 -4.20 19.03
N LEU A 341 18.72 -4.39 18.32
CA LEU A 341 18.72 -4.29 16.86
C LEU A 341 18.93 -2.86 16.38
N LEU A 342 18.20 -1.92 16.95
CA LEU A 342 18.31 -0.51 16.57
C LEU A 342 19.70 0.06 16.91
N LEU A 343 20.26 -0.32 18.06
CA LEU A 343 21.62 0.07 18.42
C LEU A 343 22.65 -0.47 17.41
N ALA A 344 22.53 -1.73 17.00
CA ALA A 344 23.40 -2.30 15.99
C ALA A 344 23.32 -1.58 14.62
N ARG A 345 22.13 -1.03 14.28
CA ARG A 345 21.95 -0.18 13.09
C ARG A 345 22.67 1.17 13.24
N ILE A 346 22.52 1.83 14.40
CA ILE A 346 23.23 3.09 14.68
C ILE A 346 24.74 2.87 14.64
N GLU A 347 25.25 1.78 15.24
CA GLU A 347 26.68 1.44 15.24
C GLU A 347 27.21 1.17 13.83
N ALA A 348 26.41 0.52 12.97
CA ALA A 348 26.78 0.24 11.58
C ALA A 348 26.77 1.49 10.69
N SER A 349 25.91 2.47 11.00
CA SER A 349 25.79 3.74 10.27
C SER A 349 25.53 4.88 11.26
N PRO A 350 26.60 5.42 11.88
CA PRO A 350 26.47 6.49 12.85
C PRO A 350 25.84 7.76 12.25
N PRO A 351 25.04 8.52 13.02
CA PRO A 351 24.48 9.78 12.55
C PRO A 351 25.58 10.77 12.16
N PRO A 352 25.43 11.50 11.04
CA PRO A 352 26.44 12.41 10.53
C PRO A 352 26.56 13.74 11.28
N ALA A 353 25.63 14.02 12.21
CA ALA A 353 25.57 15.23 13.00
C ALA A 353 25.00 14.92 14.40
N PRO A 354 25.16 15.85 15.38
CA PRO A 354 24.58 15.66 16.71
C PRO A 354 23.08 15.46 16.67
N VAL A 355 22.57 14.55 17.49
CA VAL A 355 21.15 14.21 17.59
C VAL A 355 20.51 15.03 18.70
N SER A 356 19.45 15.78 18.36
CA SER A 356 18.69 16.63 19.28
C SER A 356 17.40 15.97 19.79
N ARG A 357 16.88 14.97 19.07
CA ARG A 357 15.69 14.23 19.46
C ARG A 357 15.72 12.82 18.92
N LEU A 358 15.20 11.90 19.70
CA LEU A 358 15.08 10.50 19.35
C LEU A 358 13.61 10.10 19.51
N GLU A 359 13.03 9.58 18.43
CA GLU A 359 11.66 9.08 18.40
C GLU A 359 11.67 7.62 18.01
N LEU A 360 11.06 6.78 18.84
CA LEU A 360 10.84 5.35 18.57
C LEU A 360 9.36 5.11 18.35
N GLU A 361 9.03 4.58 17.20
CA GLU A 361 7.70 4.12 16.81
C GLU A 361 7.72 2.58 16.68
N LEU A 362 6.76 1.92 17.33
CA LEU A 362 6.52 0.49 17.21
C LEU A 362 5.25 0.26 16.41
N GLY A 363 5.32 -0.57 15.39
CA GLY A 363 4.22 -0.90 14.48
C GLY A 363 3.96 -2.39 14.40
N ASP A 364 2.92 -2.74 13.62
CA ASP A 364 2.44 -4.11 13.47
C ASP A 364 2.15 -4.76 14.82
N VAL A 365 1.40 -4.01 15.66
CA VAL A 365 0.99 -4.43 17.00
C VAL A 365 -0.07 -5.52 16.88
N ALA A 366 0.20 -6.68 17.46
CA ALA A 366 -0.73 -7.81 17.50
C ALA A 366 -0.81 -8.36 18.93
N PRO A 367 -1.87 -9.08 19.27
CA PRO A 367 -1.90 -9.80 20.55
C PRO A 367 -0.66 -10.69 20.69
N ALA A 368 -0.01 -10.65 21.83
CA ALA A 368 1.09 -11.57 22.12
C ALA A 368 0.54 -12.99 22.10
N ALA A 369 0.71 -13.67 20.96
CA ALA A 369 0.39 -15.08 20.87
C ALA A 369 1.37 -15.84 21.77
N GLY A 370 0.93 -16.25 22.94
CA GLY A 370 1.68 -17.17 23.76
C GLY A 370 1.92 -18.45 22.93
N THR A 371 3.16 -18.68 22.53
CA THR A 371 3.51 -19.93 21.87
C THR A 371 3.34 -21.02 22.92
N GLN A 372 2.24 -21.78 22.83
CA GLN A 372 2.07 -22.96 23.63
C GLN A 372 3.17 -23.94 23.22
N LEU A 373 4.25 -23.94 24.00
CA LEU A 373 5.32 -24.91 23.81
C LEU A 373 4.73 -26.31 23.99
N THR A 374 4.65 -27.06 22.90
CA THR A 374 4.35 -28.49 23.01
C THR A 374 5.47 -29.13 23.82
N LEU A 375 5.10 -29.91 24.84
CA LEU A 375 6.01 -30.57 25.81
C LEU A 375 7.13 -31.39 25.13
N PHE A 376 7.03 -31.65 23.84
CA PHE A 376 7.88 -32.58 23.07
C PHE A 376 8.74 -31.89 21.97
N THR A 377 8.76 -30.55 21.87
CA THR A 377 9.56 -29.87 20.83
C THR A 377 10.57 -28.90 21.46
N PRO A 378 11.80 -29.36 21.77
CA PRO A 378 12.85 -28.51 22.38
C PRO A 378 13.42 -27.42 21.43
N GLN A 379 12.94 -27.30 20.19
CA GLN A 379 13.63 -26.57 19.12
C GLN A 379 13.13 -25.14 18.86
N THR A 380 11.97 -24.73 19.37
CA THR A 380 11.41 -23.38 19.13
C THR A 380 12.35 -22.26 19.61
N GLY A 381 12.90 -22.36 20.79
CA GLY A 381 13.87 -21.39 21.29
C GLY A 381 15.22 -21.35 20.53
N ARG A 382 15.55 -22.40 19.78
CA ARG A 382 16.75 -22.40 18.90
C ARG A 382 16.48 -21.65 17.62
N THR A 383 15.33 -21.85 17.00
CA THR A 383 14.94 -21.16 15.74
C THR A 383 14.79 -19.66 15.98
N GLU A 384 14.21 -19.28 17.11
CA GLU A 384 14.10 -17.88 17.55
C GLU A 384 15.47 -17.22 17.69
N ARG A 385 16.36 -17.85 18.47
CA ARG A 385 17.74 -17.35 18.65
C ARG A 385 18.49 -17.27 17.31
N LEU A 386 18.28 -18.24 16.42
CA LEU A 386 18.90 -18.25 15.09
C LEU A 386 18.43 -17.05 14.26
N GLY A 387 17.12 -16.76 14.23
CA GLY A 387 16.58 -15.58 13.54
C GLY A 387 17.23 -14.28 13.99
N TRP A 388 17.31 -14.05 15.30
CA TRP A 388 17.97 -12.87 15.87
C TRP A 388 19.47 -12.80 15.56
N GLN A 389 20.18 -13.95 15.55
CA GLN A 389 21.59 -14.00 15.18
C GLN A 389 21.81 -13.71 13.69
N LEU A 390 20.95 -14.23 12.82
CA LEU A 390 21.04 -14.00 11.37
C LEU A 390 20.83 -12.52 11.05
N VAL A 391 19.87 -11.85 11.67
CA VAL A 391 19.69 -10.41 11.48
C VAL A 391 20.94 -9.64 11.94
N ARG A 392 21.51 -9.95 13.12
CA ARG A 392 22.75 -9.31 13.59
C ARG A 392 23.93 -9.53 12.63
N LEU A 393 24.07 -10.73 12.11
CA LEU A 393 25.12 -11.03 11.13
C LEU A 393 24.88 -10.29 9.81
N GLY A 394 23.62 -10.20 9.36
CA GLY A 394 23.23 -9.42 8.19
C GLY A 394 23.58 -7.94 8.32
N LEU A 395 23.35 -7.34 9.49
CA LEU A 395 23.73 -5.96 9.78
C LEU A 395 25.24 -5.74 9.73
N ARG A 396 26.04 -6.71 10.19
CA ARG A 396 27.51 -6.61 10.23
C ARG A 396 28.19 -6.89 8.88
N PHE A 397 27.67 -7.85 8.12
CA PHE A 397 28.31 -8.35 6.90
C PHE A 397 27.57 -7.99 5.61
N GLY A 398 26.41 -7.37 5.73
CA GLY A 398 25.48 -7.06 4.65
C GLY A 398 24.39 -8.12 4.52
N GLU A 399 23.14 -7.69 4.54
CA GLU A 399 21.96 -8.57 4.49
C GLU A 399 21.92 -9.42 3.20
N HIS A 400 22.44 -8.88 2.10
CA HIS A 400 22.55 -9.58 0.82
C HIS A 400 23.47 -10.81 0.82
N ARG A 401 24.33 -10.95 1.83
CA ARG A 401 25.26 -12.08 1.98
C ARG A 401 24.70 -13.21 2.84
N MET A 402 23.52 -12.99 3.44
CA MET A 402 22.89 -13.96 4.33
C MET A 402 21.66 -14.59 3.66
N GLY A 403 21.50 -15.89 3.82
CA GLY A 403 20.36 -16.63 3.29
C GLY A 403 20.54 -18.14 3.45
N TRP A 404 19.59 -18.89 2.96
CA TRP A 404 19.63 -20.35 2.91
C TRP A 404 19.29 -20.83 1.50
N MET A 405 19.72 -22.03 1.21
CA MET A 405 19.39 -22.72 -0.03
C MET A 405 18.12 -23.54 0.17
N GLU A 406 17.18 -23.42 -0.74
CA GLU A 406 15.96 -24.20 -0.78
C GLU A 406 15.96 -25.04 -2.06
N ILE A 407 15.74 -26.35 -1.92
CA ILE A 407 15.61 -27.26 -3.06
C ILE A 407 14.21 -27.04 -3.65
N GLY A 408 14.13 -26.65 -4.93
CA GLY A 408 12.87 -26.28 -5.56
C GLY A 408 11.90 -27.46 -5.74
N ASP A 409 12.42 -28.62 -6.13
CA ASP A 409 11.66 -29.88 -6.29
C ASP A 409 12.51 -31.06 -5.78
N PRO A 410 12.23 -31.57 -4.58
CA PRO A 410 12.97 -32.70 -4.00
C PRO A 410 12.82 -34.00 -4.79
N GLU A 411 11.76 -34.15 -5.59
CA GLU A 411 11.47 -35.34 -6.39
C GLU A 411 12.08 -35.27 -7.81
N ALA A 412 12.65 -34.12 -8.19
CA ALA A 412 13.27 -33.97 -9.49
C ALA A 412 14.58 -34.77 -9.63
N PRO A 413 14.90 -35.28 -10.81
CA PRO A 413 16.23 -35.84 -11.06
C PRO A 413 17.34 -34.81 -10.77
N LEU A 414 18.32 -35.18 -9.96
CA LEU A 414 19.41 -34.30 -9.50
C LEU A 414 18.87 -33.07 -8.72
N ALA A 415 17.94 -33.30 -7.79
CA ALA A 415 17.34 -32.26 -6.95
C ALA A 415 18.40 -31.39 -6.24
N GLU A 416 19.54 -31.97 -5.87
CA GLU A 416 20.67 -31.30 -5.24
C GLU A 416 21.36 -30.24 -6.11
N THR A 417 21.10 -30.22 -7.40
CA THR A 417 21.60 -29.20 -8.33
C THR A 417 20.60 -28.08 -8.59
N ARG A 418 19.34 -28.25 -8.14
CA ARG A 418 18.21 -27.31 -8.35
C ARG A 418 17.84 -26.64 -7.05
N TRP A 419 18.58 -25.64 -6.68
CA TRP A 419 18.32 -24.87 -5.48
C TRP A 419 18.17 -23.37 -5.81
N THR A 420 17.38 -22.68 -4.98
CA THR A 420 17.20 -21.24 -4.99
C THR A 420 17.76 -20.65 -3.71
N TRP A 421 18.36 -19.47 -3.82
CA TRP A 421 18.81 -18.72 -2.66
C TRP A 421 17.65 -17.94 -2.05
N ARG A 422 17.29 -18.27 -0.81
CA ARG A 422 16.27 -17.55 -0.04
C ARG A 422 16.94 -16.64 0.97
N ARG A 423 16.46 -15.42 1.06
CA ARG A 423 16.91 -14.45 2.06
C ARG A 423 16.02 -14.48 3.30
N PRO A 424 16.56 -14.07 4.49
CA PRO A 424 15.73 -13.85 5.67
C PRO A 424 14.65 -12.81 5.37
N ALA A 425 13.43 -13.03 5.86
CA ALA A 425 12.36 -12.04 5.76
C ALA A 425 12.80 -10.75 6.47
N GLY A 426 12.77 -9.60 5.78
CA GLY A 426 13.24 -8.30 6.30
C GLY A 426 14.58 -7.82 5.73
N ALA A 427 15.27 -8.63 4.92
CA ALA A 427 16.36 -8.13 4.10
C ALA A 427 15.76 -7.45 2.86
N GLY A 428 15.89 -6.13 2.76
CA GLY A 428 15.42 -5.37 1.60
C GLY A 428 15.88 -6.03 0.31
N GLU A 429 14.97 -6.26 -0.61
CA GLU A 429 15.25 -6.88 -1.89
C GLU A 429 16.23 -6.02 -2.71
N ALA A 430 17.51 -6.41 -2.66
CA ALA A 430 18.36 -6.11 -3.80
C ALA A 430 18.02 -7.13 -4.90
N PRO A 431 17.97 -6.75 -6.20
CA PRO A 431 17.55 -7.63 -7.28
C PRO A 431 18.35 -8.92 -7.26
N GLY A 432 17.65 -10.04 -7.17
CA GLY A 432 18.25 -11.36 -7.17
C GLY A 432 19.01 -11.60 -8.48
N ARG A 433 20.31 -11.70 -8.40
CA ARG A 433 21.05 -12.44 -9.42
C ARG A 433 20.79 -13.91 -9.16
N ASP A 434 19.89 -14.50 -9.93
CA ASP A 434 19.79 -15.94 -10.09
C ASP A 434 21.14 -16.43 -10.60
N LEU A 435 21.98 -16.88 -9.68
CA LEU A 435 23.16 -17.64 -10.02
C LEU A 435 22.73 -19.09 -10.30
N GLU A 436 22.07 -19.30 -11.44
CA GLU A 436 22.07 -20.62 -12.06
C GLU A 436 23.52 -20.98 -12.42
N ARG A 437 24.19 -21.72 -11.59
CA ARG A 437 25.36 -22.46 -12.02
C ARG A 437 24.87 -23.68 -12.78
N ARG A 438 24.76 -23.53 -14.09
CA ARG A 438 24.87 -24.69 -14.98
C ARG A 438 26.31 -25.18 -14.92
N ARG A 439 26.53 -26.41 -14.52
CA ARG A 439 27.60 -27.27 -14.99
C ARG A 439 27.07 -28.18 -16.07
#